data_d8a09030dc2646953627715a8f33d755
#
_entry.id   d8a09030dc2646953627715a8f33d755
#
_cell.length_a   1.000
_cell.length_b   1.000
_cell.length_c   1.000
_cell.angle_alpha   90.00
_cell.angle_beta   90.00
_cell.angle_gamma   90.00
#
_symmetry.space_group_name_H-M   'P 1'
#
loop_
_entity.id
_entity.type
_entity.pdbx_description
1 polymer ?
#
loop_
_entity_poly.entity_id
_entity_poly.type
_entity_poly.pdbx_seq_one_letter_code
_entity_poly.pdbx_strand_id
1 'polypeptide(L)'
;MADDRLYFRQLLAGRDFATEDPIARQMVNFVYAIGDRRTGECLLVDPAYAVDDIIDAVESDGMRVSGVLATHYHPDHVGGSMMGHTIEGVARLLERTNVPVHVNKHEVPWVARTTGLGENEIVGHDSGDTVLRSEEHTSELQSQSTI
;
A
#
# COMPACT_ATOMS: atom_id res chain seq x y z
N MET A 1 -3.14 26.52 -2.71
CA MET A 1 -4.32 25.79 -3.16
C MET A 1 -4.40 24.48 -2.41
N ALA A 2 -5.60 24.12 -1.97
CA ALA A 2 -5.80 22.88 -1.23
C ALA A 2 -5.38 21.68 -2.06
N ASP A 3 -5.55 21.75 -3.38
CA ASP A 3 -5.21 20.67 -4.28
C ASP A 3 -3.73 20.35 -4.32
N ASP A 4 -2.88 21.35 -4.01
CA ASP A 4 -1.43 21.14 -4.05
C ASP A 4 -0.95 20.29 -2.90
N ARG A 5 -1.76 20.12 -1.89
CA ARG A 5 -1.38 19.32 -0.72
C ARG A 5 -1.63 17.84 -0.90
N LEU A 6 -2.73 17.46 -1.54
CA LEU A 6 -3.07 16.06 -1.73
C LEU A 6 -2.17 15.46 -2.80
N TYR A 7 -1.48 14.38 -2.44
CA TYR A 7 -0.76 13.56 -3.39
C TYR A 7 -1.58 12.31 -3.66
N PHE A 8 -1.86 12.06 -4.93
CA PHE A 8 -2.58 10.86 -5.35
C PHE A 8 -1.96 10.35 -6.64
N ARG A 9 -1.56 9.07 -6.66
CA ARG A 9 -1.04 8.46 -7.87
C ARG A 9 -1.61 7.06 -8.02
N GLN A 10 -2.03 6.74 -9.22
CA GLN A 10 -2.53 5.42 -9.58
C GLN A 10 -1.53 4.74 -10.50
N LEU A 11 -1.13 3.52 -10.15
CA LEU A 11 -0.19 2.74 -10.93
C LEU A 11 -0.85 1.42 -11.32
N LEU A 12 -0.74 1.07 -12.60
CA LEU A 12 -1.34 -0.16 -13.11
C LEU A 12 -0.26 -1.21 -13.30
N ALA A 13 -0.42 -2.34 -12.63
CA ALA A 13 0.51 -3.46 -12.76
C ALA A 13 0.54 -3.96 -14.20
N GLY A 14 1.74 -4.20 -14.71
CA GLY A 14 1.94 -4.64 -16.07
C GLY A 14 2.09 -3.52 -17.08
N ARG A 15 1.72 -2.29 -16.71
CA ARG A 15 1.88 -1.11 -17.58
C ARG A 15 2.84 -0.10 -16.98
N ASP A 16 2.62 0.28 -15.73
CA ASP A 16 3.39 1.34 -15.08
C ASP A 16 4.55 0.79 -14.26
N PHE A 17 4.44 -0.49 -13.88
CA PHE A 17 5.49 -1.21 -13.17
C PHE A 17 5.26 -2.70 -13.43
N ALA A 18 6.23 -3.56 -13.09
CA ALA A 18 6.15 -5.00 -13.31
C ALA A 18 5.83 -5.33 -14.76
N THR A 19 6.42 -4.57 -15.70
CA THR A 19 6.08 -4.65 -17.12
C THR A 19 6.52 -5.96 -17.76
N GLU A 20 7.48 -6.67 -17.13
CA GLU A 20 7.98 -7.95 -17.64
C GLU A 20 7.38 -9.15 -16.92
N ASP A 21 6.49 -8.92 -15.98
CA ASP A 21 5.85 -9.98 -15.19
C ASP A 21 4.56 -10.41 -15.88
N PRO A 22 4.48 -11.65 -16.41
CA PRO A 22 3.28 -12.09 -17.12
C PRO A 22 2.03 -12.11 -16.24
N ILE A 23 2.19 -12.37 -14.94
CA ILE A 23 1.05 -12.40 -14.02
C ILE A 23 0.54 -11.00 -13.80
N ALA A 24 1.44 -10.04 -13.58
CA ALA A 24 1.05 -8.65 -13.42
C ALA A 24 0.32 -8.12 -14.65
N ARG A 25 0.83 -8.48 -15.83
CA ARG A 25 0.23 -8.06 -17.09
C ARG A 25 -1.16 -8.66 -17.30
N GLN A 26 -1.40 -9.83 -16.74
CA GLN A 26 -2.69 -10.51 -16.88
C GLN A 26 -3.68 -10.03 -15.81
N MET A 27 -3.23 -9.86 -14.58
CA MET A 27 -4.11 -9.48 -13.47
C MET A 27 -4.51 -8.02 -13.51
N VAL A 28 -3.66 -7.15 -14.01
CA VAL A 28 -3.88 -5.71 -14.20
C VAL A 28 -4.43 -5.02 -12.94
N ASN A 29 -3.79 -5.29 -11.81
CA ASN A 29 -4.20 -4.69 -10.54
C ASN A 29 -3.69 -3.26 -10.42
N PHE A 30 -4.45 -2.43 -9.73
CA PHE A 30 -4.04 -1.07 -9.43
C PHE A 30 -3.37 -1.01 -8.07
N VAL A 31 -2.34 -0.17 -7.99
CA VAL A 31 -1.73 0.24 -6.74
C VAL A 31 -1.92 1.75 -6.63
N TYR A 32 -2.30 2.21 -5.46
CA TYR A 32 -2.51 3.64 -5.24
C TYR A 32 -1.51 4.16 -4.22
N ALA A 33 -1.07 5.40 -4.43
CA ALA A 33 -0.31 6.14 -3.43
C ALA A 33 -1.12 7.35 -3.06
N ILE A 34 -1.36 7.53 -1.76
CA ILE A 34 -2.16 8.62 -1.24
C ILE A 34 -1.38 9.29 -0.13
N GLY A 35 -1.19 10.58 -0.21
CA GLY A 35 -0.36 11.25 0.78
C GLY A 35 -0.56 12.75 0.86
N ASP A 36 0.36 13.36 1.58
CA ASP A 36 0.35 14.79 1.87
C ASP A 36 1.66 15.39 1.37
N ARG A 37 1.58 16.26 0.37
CA ARG A 37 2.78 16.89 -0.20
C ARG A 37 3.49 17.80 0.79
N ARG A 38 2.76 18.28 1.80
CA ARG A 38 3.37 19.15 2.81
C ARG A 38 4.32 18.38 3.70
N THR A 39 3.96 17.16 4.09
CA THR A 39 4.83 16.31 4.91
C THR A 39 5.75 15.44 4.08
N GLY A 40 5.42 15.21 2.82
CA GLY A 40 6.15 14.30 1.95
C GLY A 40 5.88 12.84 2.22
N GLU A 41 4.82 12.51 2.97
CA GLU A 41 4.52 11.14 3.34
C GLU A 41 3.33 10.61 2.59
N CYS A 42 3.37 9.33 2.23
CA CYS A 42 2.26 8.69 1.55
C CYS A 42 2.08 7.25 2.01
N LEU A 43 0.83 6.78 1.91
CA LEU A 43 0.48 5.38 2.06
C LEU A 43 0.45 4.71 0.70
N LEU A 44 0.85 3.44 0.66
CA LEU A 44 0.65 2.62 -0.53
C LEU A 44 -0.50 1.67 -0.28
N VAL A 45 -1.44 1.62 -1.22
CA VAL A 45 -2.60 0.74 -1.14
C VAL A 45 -2.34 -0.48 -2.01
N ASP A 46 -2.35 -1.67 -1.40
CA ASP A 46 -2.18 -2.96 -2.07
C ASP A 46 -0.90 -3.05 -2.91
N PRO A 47 0.27 -2.73 -2.34
CA PRO A 47 1.53 -2.81 -3.09
C PRO A 47 1.91 -4.27 -3.34
N ALA A 48 1.87 -4.69 -4.57
CA ALA A 48 2.20 -6.05 -4.98
C ALA A 48 2.95 -6.02 -6.32
N TYR A 49 3.62 -7.11 -6.62
CA TYR A 49 4.47 -7.32 -7.79
C TYR A 49 5.81 -6.60 -7.61
N ALA A 50 6.20 -5.70 -8.50
CA ALA A 50 7.51 -5.06 -8.44
C ALA A 50 7.51 -3.95 -7.39
N VAL A 51 7.62 -4.33 -6.13
CA VAL A 51 7.49 -3.40 -4.99
C VAL A 51 8.57 -2.32 -5.02
N ASP A 52 9.80 -2.67 -5.38
CA ASP A 52 10.86 -1.66 -5.45
C ASP A 52 10.54 -0.58 -6.49
N ASP A 53 9.95 -0.96 -7.62
CA ASP A 53 9.56 0.01 -8.65
C ASP A 53 8.46 0.94 -8.14
N ILE A 54 7.54 0.42 -7.35
CA ILE A 54 6.48 1.23 -6.76
C ILE A 54 7.06 2.27 -5.82
N ILE A 55 7.97 1.83 -4.94
CA ILE A 55 8.62 2.74 -4.00
C ILE A 55 9.42 3.80 -4.76
N ASP A 56 10.20 3.37 -5.76
CA ASP A 56 11.01 4.30 -6.55
C ASP A 56 10.13 5.33 -7.25
N ALA A 57 8.96 4.94 -7.73
CA ALA A 57 8.05 5.85 -8.42
C ALA A 57 7.58 6.97 -7.50
N VAL A 58 7.16 6.64 -6.27
CA VAL A 58 6.71 7.68 -5.34
C VAL A 58 7.87 8.52 -4.83
N GLU A 59 9.05 7.92 -4.65
CA GLU A 59 10.22 8.69 -4.23
C GLU A 59 10.67 9.67 -5.32
N SER A 60 10.51 9.30 -6.58
CA SER A 60 10.80 10.23 -7.67
C SER A 60 9.85 11.42 -7.70
N ASP A 61 8.69 11.29 -7.08
CA ASP A 61 7.74 12.39 -6.92
C ASP A 61 8.01 13.22 -5.67
N GLY A 62 9.09 12.92 -4.94
CA GLY A 62 9.43 13.63 -3.72
C GLY A 62 8.70 13.13 -2.49
N MET A 63 8.07 11.95 -2.58
CA MET A 63 7.30 11.39 -1.48
C MET A 63 8.05 10.23 -0.82
N ARG A 64 7.72 9.96 0.42
CA ARG A 64 8.28 8.85 1.20
C ARG A 64 7.16 7.96 1.67
N VAL A 65 7.32 6.65 1.53
CA VAL A 65 6.35 5.69 2.01
C VAL A 65 6.34 5.68 3.53
N SER A 66 5.18 5.96 4.13
CA SER A 66 5.02 6.00 5.59
C SER A 66 4.09 4.92 6.11
N GLY A 67 3.48 4.15 5.23
CA GLY A 67 2.60 3.06 5.64
C GLY A 67 2.03 2.32 4.46
N VAL A 68 1.38 1.21 4.76
CA VAL A 68 0.69 0.38 3.78
C VAL A 68 -0.75 0.22 4.23
N LEU A 69 -1.66 0.29 3.28
CA LEU A 69 -3.07 -0.01 3.49
C LEU A 69 -3.41 -1.20 2.60
N ALA A 70 -3.79 -2.31 3.21
CA ALA A 70 -4.19 -3.49 2.46
C ALA A 70 -5.72 -3.59 2.48
N THR A 71 -6.32 -3.72 1.30
CA THR A 71 -7.78 -3.81 1.20
C THR A 71 -8.27 -5.19 1.58
N HIS A 72 -7.52 -6.23 1.21
CA HIS A 72 -7.86 -7.60 1.55
C HIS A 72 -6.62 -8.50 1.36
N TYR A 73 -6.77 -9.78 1.69
CA TYR A 73 -5.64 -10.69 1.87
C TYR A 73 -5.17 -11.40 0.60
N HIS A 74 -5.77 -11.19 -0.56
CA HIS A 74 -5.39 -11.94 -1.76
C HIS A 74 -3.94 -11.65 -2.15
N PRO A 75 -3.18 -12.67 -2.61
CA PRO A 75 -1.75 -12.48 -2.90
C PRO A 75 -1.45 -11.46 -3.98
N ASP A 76 -2.36 -11.24 -4.91
CA ASP A 76 -2.18 -10.23 -5.95
C ASP A 76 -2.34 -8.81 -5.42
N HIS A 77 -2.68 -8.65 -4.14
CA HIS A 77 -2.80 -7.34 -3.47
C HIS A 77 -1.79 -7.16 -2.35
N VAL A 78 -1.39 -8.23 -1.67
CA VAL A 78 -0.48 -8.11 -0.52
C VAL A 78 0.80 -8.92 -0.68
N GLY A 79 0.90 -9.69 -1.76
CA GLY A 79 2.01 -10.61 -1.96
C GLY A 79 1.73 -11.96 -1.34
N GLY A 80 2.42 -12.97 -1.85
CA GLY A 80 2.27 -14.34 -1.38
C GLY A 80 2.28 -15.31 -2.55
N SER A 81 1.80 -16.51 -2.30
CA SER A 81 1.76 -17.55 -3.34
C SER A 81 0.39 -17.62 -3.99
N MET A 82 0.37 -17.68 -5.31
CA MET A 82 -0.87 -17.76 -6.08
C MET A 82 -0.63 -18.63 -7.29
N MET A 83 -1.37 -19.73 -7.39
CA MET A 83 -1.29 -20.66 -8.52
C MET A 83 0.15 -21.10 -8.84
N GLY A 84 0.92 -21.39 -7.80
CA GLY A 84 2.30 -21.85 -7.95
C GLY A 84 3.32 -20.73 -8.18
N HIS A 85 2.89 -19.48 -8.16
CA HIS A 85 3.76 -18.32 -8.34
C HIS A 85 3.88 -17.55 -7.04
N THR A 86 5.05 -16.94 -6.82
CA THR A 86 5.29 -16.06 -5.69
C THR A 86 5.20 -14.62 -6.17
N ILE A 87 4.36 -13.83 -5.52
CA ILE A 87 4.17 -12.42 -5.84
C ILE A 87 4.77 -11.61 -4.70
N GLU A 88 5.66 -10.65 -5.03
CA GLU A 88 6.16 -9.71 -4.05
C GLU A 88 5.03 -8.84 -3.53
N GLY A 89 5.16 -8.40 -2.30
CA GLY A 89 4.17 -7.52 -1.72
C GLY A 89 4.64 -6.91 -0.42
N VAL A 90 3.77 -6.91 0.57
CA VAL A 90 4.00 -6.21 1.83
C VAL A 90 5.24 -6.71 2.55
N ALA A 91 5.48 -8.03 2.58
CA ALA A 91 6.67 -8.56 3.26
C ALA A 91 7.96 -8.02 2.64
N ARG A 92 8.01 -7.95 1.31
CA ARG A 92 9.18 -7.38 0.61
C ARG A 92 9.32 -5.89 0.90
N LEU A 93 8.19 -5.18 0.93
CA LEU A 93 8.22 -3.75 1.23
C LEU A 93 8.83 -3.50 2.61
N LEU A 94 8.47 -4.31 3.60
CA LEU A 94 8.98 -4.15 4.95
C LEU A 94 10.46 -4.47 5.08
N GLU A 95 11.03 -5.23 4.16
CA GLU A 95 12.48 -5.42 4.12
C GLU A 95 13.21 -4.14 3.73
N ARG A 96 12.56 -3.29 2.95
CA ARG A 96 13.16 -2.05 2.48
C ARG A 96 12.83 -0.86 3.39
N THR A 97 11.62 -0.82 3.93
CA THR A 97 11.19 0.28 4.78
C THR A 97 10.26 -0.25 5.89
N ASN A 98 10.57 0.09 7.11
CA ASN A 98 9.81 -0.39 8.26
C ASN A 98 8.69 0.57 8.58
N VAL A 99 7.50 0.26 8.09
CA VAL A 99 6.31 1.11 8.23
C VAL A 99 5.12 0.26 8.69
N PRO A 100 4.09 0.88 9.28
CA PRO A 100 2.91 0.13 9.69
C PRO A 100 2.11 -0.37 8.50
N VAL A 101 1.50 -1.54 8.68
CA VAL A 101 0.61 -2.16 7.70
C VAL A 101 -0.80 -2.12 8.29
N HIS A 102 -1.68 -1.39 7.65
CA HIS A 102 -3.04 -1.15 8.13
C HIS A 102 -4.03 -2.00 7.35
N VAL A 103 -4.90 -2.70 8.07
CA VAL A 103 -5.95 -3.52 7.44
C VAL A 103 -7.21 -3.43 8.30
N ASN A 104 -8.35 -3.85 7.76
CA ASN A 104 -9.53 -4.07 8.57
C ASN A 104 -9.22 -5.21 9.55
N LYS A 105 -9.69 -5.08 10.78
CA LYS A 105 -9.35 -6.04 11.85
C LYS A 105 -9.74 -7.48 11.49
N HIS A 106 -10.78 -7.66 10.69
CA HIS A 106 -11.21 -8.99 10.27
C HIS A 106 -10.28 -9.62 9.27
N GLU A 107 -9.45 -8.82 8.60
CA GLU A 107 -8.47 -9.30 7.61
C GLU A 107 -7.14 -9.66 8.24
N VAL A 108 -6.87 -9.26 9.49
CA VAL A 108 -5.55 -9.43 10.11
C VAL A 108 -5.05 -10.88 10.04
N PRO A 109 -5.81 -11.89 10.49
CA PRO A 109 -5.28 -13.26 10.44
C PRO A 109 -5.05 -13.76 9.01
N TRP A 110 -5.87 -13.33 8.08
CA TRP A 110 -5.75 -13.76 6.68
C TRP A 110 -4.55 -13.11 6.00
N VAL A 111 -4.33 -11.82 6.25
CA VAL A 111 -3.16 -11.12 5.72
C VAL A 111 -1.89 -11.71 6.31
N ALA A 112 -1.87 -11.97 7.61
CA ALA A 112 -0.72 -12.58 8.26
C ALA A 112 -0.37 -13.92 7.62
N ARG A 113 -1.38 -14.76 7.39
CA ARG A 113 -1.18 -16.06 6.78
C ARG A 113 -0.65 -15.96 5.35
N THR A 114 -1.22 -15.05 4.58
CA THR A 114 -0.85 -14.89 3.15
C THR A 114 0.54 -14.32 2.99
N THR A 115 0.91 -13.35 3.82
CA THR A 115 2.19 -12.63 3.69
C THR A 115 3.33 -13.27 4.47
N GLY A 116 3.00 -14.10 5.47
CA GLY A 116 4.01 -14.65 6.39
C GLY A 116 4.38 -13.71 7.52
N LEU A 117 3.74 -12.55 7.61
CA LEU A 117 3.98 -11.62 8.71
C LEU A 117 3.29 -12.10 9.97
N GLY A 118 3.82 -11.71 11.14
CA GLY A 118 3.13 -11.94 12.39
C GLY A 118 1.96 -10.99 12.55
N GLU A 119 0.91 -11.45 13.24
CA GLU A 119 -0.26 -10.58 13.44
C GLU A 119 0.08 -9.31 14.20
N ASN A 120 1.11 -9.36 15.03
CA ASN A 120 1.58 -8.18 15.79
C ASN A 120 2.27 -7.15 14.89
N GLU A 121 2.59 -7.51 13.66
CA GLU A 121 3.18 -6.59 12.69
C GLU A 121 2.12 -5.86 11.87
N ILE A 122 0.86 -6.21 12.08
CA ILE A 122 -0.26 -5.69 11.30
C ILE A 122 -1.19 -4.93 12.23
N VAL A 123 -1.61 -3.74 11.82
CA VAL A 123 -2.50 -2.89 12.61
C VAL A 123 -3.92 -3.08 12.12
N GLY A 124 -4.78 -3.66 12.96
CA GLY A 124 -6.20 -3.87 12.61
C GLY A 124 -7.03 -2.64 12.95
N HIS A 125 -7.96 -2.33 12.08
CA HIS A 125 -8.84 -1.17 12.24
C HIS A 125 -10.30 -1.56 12.13
N ASP A 126 -11.14 -0.79 12.78
CA ASP A 126 -12.58 -0.85 12.58
C ASP A 126 -12.97 0.01 11.39
N SER A 127 -14.11 -0.29 10.79
CA SER A 127 -14.63 0.57 9.72
C SER A 127 -14.86 1.98 10.25
N GLY A 128 -14.40 2.95 9.49
CA GLY A 128 -14.51 4.35 9.88
C GLY A 128 -13.30 4.91 10.61
N ASP A 129 -12.33 4.05 10.96
CA ASP A 129 -11.11 4.53 11.60
C ASP A 129 -10.29 5.39 10.67
N THR A 130 -9.56 6.33 11.26
CA THR A 130 -8.61 7.16 10.52
C THR A 130 -7.25 6.48 10.51
N VAL A 131 -6.66 6.32 9.33
CA VAL A 131 -5.38 5.65 9.17
C VAL A 131 -4.24 6.64 9.03
N LEU A 132 -4.42 7.66 8.18
CA LEU A 132 -3.41 8.68 7.93
C LEU A 132 -3.83 9.96 8.66
N ARG A 133 -2.91 10.50 9.46
CA ARG A 133 -3.21 11.69 10.23
C ARG A 133 -2.16 12.75 9.97
N SER A 134 -2.61 13.91 9.52
CA SER A 134 -1.73 15.05 9.33
C SER A 134 -1.52 15.77 10.66
N GLU A 135 -0.28 16.19 10.90
CA GLU A 135 0.02 16.93 12.11
C GLU A 135 -0.60 18.31 12.15
N GLU A 136 -0.93 18.86 11.00
CA GLU A 136 -1.65 20.13 10.93
C GLU A 136 -3.13 20.00 11.20
N HIS A 137 -3.59 18.80 11.48
CA HIS A 137 -4.98 18.52 11.85
C HIS A 137 -5.96 18.90 10.75
N THR A 138 -5.56 18.75 9.53
CA THR A 138 -6.47 18.99 8.43
C THR A 138 -7.31 17.75 8.24
N SER A 139 -8.58 17.99 8.19
CA SER A 139 -9.53 16.89 8.19
C SER A 139 -9.66 16.19 6.85
N GLU A 140 -9.27 16.84 5.76
CA GLU A 140 -9.48 16.27 4.43
C GLU A 140 -8.82 14.91 4.26
N LEU A 141 -7.53 14.83 4.64
CA LEU A 141 -6.82 13.55 4.49
C LEU A 141 -7.31 12.52 5.49
N GLN A 142 -7.64 12.97 6.70
CA GLN A 142 -8.09 12.05 7.73
C GLN A 142 -9.40 11.37 7.37
N SER A 143 -10.32 12.14 6.82
CA SER A 143 -11.63 11.61 6.48
C SER A 143 -11.61 10.67 5.29
N GLN A 144 -10.57 10.73 4.48
CA GLN A 144 -10.48 9.90 3.28
C GLN A 144 -9.81 8.56 3.52
N SER A 145 -9.16 8.37 4.66
CA SER A 145 -8.40 7.17 4.95
C SER A 145 -9.22 6.22 5.80
N THR A 146 -10.35 5.80 5.29
CA THR A 146 -11.26 4.91 5.98
C THR A 146 -11.09 3.48 5.47
N ILE A 147 -11.02 2.55 6.40
CA ILE A 147 -10.89 1.12 6.08
C ILE A 147 -12.24 0.42 6.25
#